data_663f8336f85c73ea4dacc7d3f8500dc6
#
_entry.id   663f8336f85c73ea4dacc7d3f8500dc6
#
_cell.length_a   1.000
_cell.length_b   1.000
_cell.length_c   1.000
_cell.angle_alpha   90.00
_cell.angle_beta   90.00
_cell.angle_gamma   90.00
#
_symmetry.space_group_name_H-M   'P 1'
#
loop_
_entity.id
_entity.type
_entity.pdbx_description
1 polymer ?
#
loop_
_entity_poly.entity_id
_entity_poly.type
_entity_poly.pdbx_seq_one_letter_code
_entity_poly.pdbx_strand_id
1 'polypeptide(L)'
;MKFPNKYETWKISLLTPLHIGDGSTLEAEMDFTGRNGRLEVIDSEATFRQLLDNPAALRELGRERFSWNSLVRQYKIKLVISYILNCRGSDRPQRIRGFIKDGFSRPYLPGSSLKGSLRTAFLVKMAATSTMKPILGDNPKRADDRFLDKLAGGNPHNDFLRGFHVSDSLGADISECGIMAREIKFFNLQTPTQAGWKHFSGRRTVDDYSKADGVHVETLEPGTNLTACFSLEGLLNDTQQRKNAGLPTFEQLQDLDGLYWLVNNHALKTAQSELNFFRQYKASGKAAAEFYEKLCKRINEMSPKDGFICRIAWGSGWKGMTGDWMSDDLAQEARKKFRLGKTGMPFPKTRRLALDEHGVPCLPLGWIMVMREPGRVFHRLGSGLAVDATSVPENIELRHSPVAAGLEQQTSPRSPEEISTEVLQEFRAVVEKSGPGLSGQIDEFINRINEQNDEHLKKEMAILLHSAARSLGKSYKNAAKKNKPWVMKLTKLCSELGVE
;
A
#
# COMPACT_ATOMS: atom_id res chain seq x y z
N MET A 1 -33.68 12.30 -14.33
CA MET A 1 -33.34 10.96 -13.80
C MET A 1 -32.42 11.11 -12.59
N LYS A 2 -32.78 10.54 -11.47
CA LYS A 2 -31.85 10.48 -10.32
C LYS A 2 -30.97 9.25 -10.51
N PHE A 3 -29.67 9.42 -10.64
CA PHE A 3 -28.69 8.33 -10.61
C PHE A 3 -28.26 8.17 -9.16
N PRO A 4 -28.88 7.25 -8.39
CA PRO A 4 -28.57 7.15 -6.97
C PRO A 4 -27.13 6.62 -6.77
N ASN A 5 -26.39 7.29 -5.91
CA ASN A 5 -25.13 6.77 -5.42
C ASN A 5 -25.42 5.58 -4.50
N LYS A 6 -24.60 4.53 -4.61
CA LYS A 6 -24.67 3.35 -3.73
C LYS A 6 -23.56 3.46 -2.70
N TYR A 7 -23.91 3.20 -1.44
CA TYR A 7 -22.99 3.21 -0.31
C TYR A 7 -23.14 1.90 0.45
N GLU A 8 -22.04 1.31 0.84
CA GLU A 8 -22.02 0.11 1.67
C GLU A 8 -20.88 0.17 2.69
N THR A 9 -21.09 -0.48 3.81
CA THR A 9 -20.02 -0.83 4.74
C THR A 9 -19.58 -2.25 4.45
N TRP A 10 -18.28 -2.44 4.39
CA TRP A 10 -17.66 -3.73 4.19
C TRP A 10 -16.96 -4.19 5.46
N LYS A 11 -17.34 -5.35 5.96
CA LYS A 11 -16.58 -6.10 6.93
C LYS A 11 -15.57 -6.97 6.20
N ILE A 12 -14.30 -6.76 6.47
CA ILE A 12 -13.19 -7.44 5.82
C ILE A 12 -12.57 -8.40 6.82
N SER A 13 -12.65 -9.70 6.55
CA SER A 13 -12.03 -10.73 7.37
C SER A 13 -10.83 -11.32 6.67
N LEU A 14 -9.68 -11.37 7.34
CA LEU A 14 -8.46 -11.95 6.77
C LEU A 14 -8.53 -13.46 6.82
N LEU A 15 -8.43 -14.11 5.67
CA LEU A 15 -8.41 -15.59 5.54
C LEU A 15 -6.99 -16.14 5.66
N THR A 16 -6.00 -15.33 5.29
CA THR A 16 -4.57 -15.66 5.35
C THR A 16 -3.78 -14.45 5.85
N PRO A 17 -2.51 -14.64 6.27
CA PRO A 17 -1.68 -13.51 6.69
C PRO A 17 -1.63 -12.44 5.61
N LEU A 18 -1.81 -11.18 6.00
CA LEU A 18 -1.76 -10.03 5.12
C LEU A 18 -0.53 -9.19 5.42
N HIS A 19 0.25 -8.85 4.38
CA HIS A 19 1.33 -7.88 4.45
C HIS A 19 1.15 -6.79 3.41
N ILE A 20 1.06 -5.55 3.86
CA ILE A 20 1.09 -4.35 3.03
C ILE A 20 2.26 -3.50 3.52
N GLY A 21 3.35 -3.50 2.78
CA GLY A 21 4.57 -2.81 3.19
C GLY A 21 4.45 -1.30 3.03
N ASP A 22 4.99 -0.56 3.99
CA ASP A 22 5.20 0.90 3.93
C ASP A 22 6.54 1.29 3.27
N GLY A 23 7.34 0.28 2.90
CA GLY A 23 8.69 0.45 2.35
C GLY A 23 9.80 0.43 3.39
N SER A 24 9.48 0.47 4.69
CA SER A 24 10.45 0.38 5.76
C SER A 24 10.97 -1.04 5.98
N THR A 25 12.11 -1.13 6.64
CA THR A 25 12.67 -2.38 7.14
C THR A 25 13.19 -2.15 8.54
N LEU A 26 12.74 -2.92 9.50
CA LEU A 26 13.22 -2.91 10.87
C LEU A 26 14.48 -3.78 10.95
N GLU A 27 15.56 -3.23 11.49
CA GLU A 27 16.85 -3.89 11.67
C GLU A 27 16.99 -4.34 13.13
N ALA A 28 17.47 -5.57 13.34
CA ALA A 28 17.75 -6.08 14.68
C ALA A 28 18.80 -5.22 15.39
N GLU A 29 18.66 -5.05 16.69
CA GLU A 29 19.53 -4.24 17.57
C GLU A 29 19.46 -2.72 17.30
N MET A 30 18.76 -2.29 16.23
CA MET A 30 18.52 -0.88 15.89
C MET A 30 17.06 -0.50 16.13
N ASP A 31 16.14 -1.16 15.44
CA ASP A 31 14.73 -0.82 15.47
C ASP A 31 13.94 -1.76 16.40
N PHE A 32 14.48 -2.94 16.68
CA PHE A 32 13.86 -3.87 17.62
C PHE A 32 14.92 -4.69 18.37
N THR A 33 14.52 -5.17 19.53
CA THR A 33 15.27 -6.16 20.32
C THR A 33 14.34 -7.25 20.79
N GLY A 34 14.86 -8.37 21.24
CA GLY A 34 14.03 -9.45 21.79
C GLY A 34 14.63 -10.82 21.59
N ARG A 35 13.95 -11.82 22.17
CA ARG A 35 14.35 -13.22 22.17
C ARG A 35 13.14 -14.13 22.28
N ASN A 36 13.34 -15.42 21.92
CA ASN A 36 12.34 -16.47 22.10
C ASN A 36 11.00 -16.16 21.43
N GLY A 37 11.05 -15.61 20.21
CA GLY A 37 9.85 -15.31 19.45
C GLY A 37 9.06 -14.09 19.90
N ARG A 38 9.54 -13.31 20.89
CA ARG A 38 8.97 -12.05 21.32
C ARG A 38 9.94 -10.90 21.01
N LEU A 39 9.53 -10.00 20.15
CA LEU A 39 10.32 -8.86 19.69
C LEU A 39 9.68 -7.57 20.20
N GLU A 40 10.51 -6.67 20.71
CA GLU A 40 10.13 -5.36 21.24
C GLU A 40 10.60 -4.31 20.24
N VAL A 41 9.67 -3.67 19.54
CA VAL A 41 9.96 -2.60 18.58
C VAL A 41 10.15 -1.31 19.36
N ILE A 42 11.29 -0.66 19.13
CA ILE A 42 11.76 0.48 19.90
C ILE A 42 11.19 1.76 19.30
N ASP A 43 10.62 2.61 20.14
CA ASP A 43 10.40 4.01 19.81
C ASP A 43 11.74 4.75 19.90
N SER A 44 12.39 4.85 18.75
CA SER A 44 13.73 5.47 18.69
C SER A 44 13.70 6.93 19.11
N GLU A 45 12.66 7.69 18.70
CA GLU A 45 12.55 9.10 19.06
C GLU A 45 12.38 9.30 20.56
N ALA A 46 11.41 8.61 21.18
CA ALA A 46 11.19 8.70 22.62
C ALA A 46 12.39 8.18 23.43
N THR A 47 13.10 7.17 22.91
CA THR A 47 14.33 6.67 23.55
C THR A 47 15.47 7.66 23.39
N PHE A 48 15.65 8.29 22.22
CA PHE A 48 16.68 9.32 21.99
C PHE A 48 16.49 10.54 22.88
N ARG A 49 15.28 10.95 23.17
CA ARG A 49 15.01 12.07 24.08
C ARG A 49 15.67 11.87 25.44
N GLN A 50 15.75 10.63 25.95
CA GLN A 50 16.45 10.32 27.19
C GLN A 50 17.97 10.47 27.09
N LEU A 51 18.53 10.43 25.88
CA LEU A 51 19.96 10.61 25.64
C LEU A 51 20.40 12.07 25.62
N LEU A 52 19.47 13.02 25.42
CA LEU A 52 19.79 14.46 25.32
C LEU A 52 20.49 14.95 26.57
N ASP A 53 20.18 14.41 27.74
CA ASP A 53 20.79 14.76 29.02
C ASP A 53 22.10 14.00 29.30
N ASN A 54 22.55 13.11 28.37
CA ASN A 54 23.74 12.29 28.54
C ASN A 54 24.68 12.40 27.33
N PRO A 55 25.59 13.42 27.32
CA PRO A 55 26.51 13.64 26.21
C PRO A 55 27.48 12.48 25.91
N ALA A 56 27.74 11.62 26.89
CA ALA A 56 28.57 10.43 26.69
C ALA A 56 27.83 9.35 25.90
N ALA A 57 26.54 9.14 26.22
CA ALA A 57 25.66 8.22 25.48
C ALA A 57 25.39 8.70 24.05
N LEU A 58 25.19 10.02 23.84
CA LEU A 58 25.05 10.60 22.51
C LEU A 58 26.23 10.32 21.59
N ARG A 59 27.47 10.35 22.14
CA ARG A 59 28.68 10.04 21.36
C ARG A 59 28.74 8.59 20.88
N GLU A 60 28.10 7.66 21.60
CA GLU A 60 28.05 6.25 21.20
C GLU A 60 27.15 6.04 19.98
N LEU A 61 26.14 6.90 19.75
CA LEU A 61 25.26 6.83 18.58
C LEU A 61 26.02 7.00 17.25
N GLY A 62 27.14 7.74 17.26
CA GLY A 62 27.97 7.96 16.08
C GLY A 62 28.91 6.81 15.74
N ARG A 63 28.94 5.73 16.50
CA ARG A 63 29.81 4.59 16.24
C ARG A 63 29.27 3.66 15.18
N GLU A 64 30.13 3.12 14.32
CA GLU A 64 29.76 2.18 13.24
C GLU A 64 28.99 0.93 13.72
N ARG A 65 29.16 0.53 14.98
CA ARG A 65 28.50 -0.63 15.59
C ARG A 65 27.66 -0.20 16.79
N PHE A 66 26.71 0.66 16.53
CA PHE A 66 25.72 1.05 17.52
C PHE A 66 24.77 -0.12 17.83
N SER A 67 24.40 -0.25 19.12
CA SER A 67 23.36 -1.17 19.59
C SER A 67 22.70 -0.61 20.84
N TRP A 68 21.38 -0.60 20.88
CA TRP A 68 20.61 -0.20 22.06
C TRP A 68 20.98 -1.01 23.30
N ASN A 69 21.25 -2.31 23.14
CA ASN A 69 21.65 -3.17 24.25
C ASN A 69 22.96 -2.71 24.90
N SER A 70 23.87 -2.16 24.12
CA SER A 70 25.12 -1.59 24.65
C SER A 70 24.85 -0.33 25.47
N LEU A 71 24.00 0.57 24.97
CA LEU A 71 23.60 1.80 25.66
C LEU A 71 22.85 1.53 26.95
N VAL A 72 21.89 0.60 26.93
CA VAL A 72 21.14 0.17 28.11
C VAL A 72 22.08 -0.31 29.22
N ARG A 73 23.05 -1.17 28.88
CA ARG A 73 24.00 -1.72 29.85
C ARG A 73 24.96 -0.67 30.40
N GLN A 74 25.51 0.18 29.54
CA GLN A 74 26.55 1.12 29.88
C GLN A 74 26.02 2.38 30.57
N TYR A 75 24.89 2.91 30.11
CA TYR A 75 24.35 4.20 30.55
C TYR A 75 23.00 4.08 31.30
N LYS A 76 22.54 2.85 31.57
CA LYS A 76 21.27 2.56 32.27
C LYS A 76 20.05 3.23 31.62
N ILE A 77 20.07 3.38 30.30
CA ILE A 77 18.97 3.96 29.53
C ILE A 77 17.82 2.97 29.50
N LYS A 78 16.59 3.46 29.64
CA LYS A 78 15.38 2.66 29.52
C LYS A 78 14.86 2.75 28.08
N LEU A 79 14.79 1.61 27.38
CA LEU A 79 14.16 1.59 26.05
C LEU A 79 12.67 1.92 26.19
N VAL A 80 12.20 2.80 25.33
CA VAL A 80 10.76 3.03 25.13
C VAL A 80 10.30 2.08 24.04
N ILE A 81 9.31 1.24 24.36
CA ILE A 81 8.80 0.23 23.44
C ILE A 81 7.53 0.79 22.79
N SER A 82 7.55 0.87 21.46
CA SER A 82 6.41 1.30 20.65
C SER A 82 5.32 0.21 20.62
N TYR A 83 5.70 -1.02 20.30
CA TYR A 83 4.81 -2.19 20.31
C TYR A 83 5.60 -3.49 20.36
N ILE A 84 4.88 -4.59 20.56
CA ILE A 84 5.45 -5.93 20.65
C ILE A 84 4.99 -6.76 19.46
N LEU A 85 5.92 -7.50 18.84
CA LEU A 85 5.66 -8.47 17.80
C LEU A 85 5.94 -9.87 18.33
N ASN A 86 4.97 -10.77 18.21
CA ASN A 86 5.26 -12.17 18.27
C ASN A 86 5.89 -12.60 16.93
N CYS A 87 6.92 -13.47 16.99
CA CYS A 87 7.61 -13.93 15.79
C CYS A 87 7.27 -15.40 15.52
N ARG A 88 6.97 -15.72 14.28
CA ARG A 88 6.78 -17.10 13.81
C ARG A 88 7.78 -17.44 12.72
N GLY A 89 8.60 -18.43 12.99
CA GLY A 89 9.74 -18.85 12.17
C GLY A 89 11.04 -18.77 12.96
N SER A 90 12.07 -18.15 12.41
CA SER A 90 13.34 -17.95 13.12
C SER A 90 13.16 -17.08 14.36
N ASP A 91 13.68 -17.52 15.48
CA ASP A 91 13.61 -16.82 16.78
C ASP A 91 14.41 -15.49 16.81
N ARG A 92 15.25 -15.25 15.82
CA ARG A 92 16.14 -14.07 15.75
C ARG A 92 16.20 -13.53 14.31
N PRO A 93 15.12 -12.93 13.81
CA PRO A 93 15.17 -12.28 12.52
C PRO A 93 16.17 -11.10 12.57
N GLN A 94 16.99 -10.97 11.53
CA GLN A 94 17.90 -9.82 11.41
C GLN A 94 17.18 -8.60 10.84
N ARG A 95 16.16 -8.85 10.00
CA ARG A 95 15.39 -7.82 9.30
C ARG A 95 13.93 -8.21 9.21
N ILE A 96 13.06 -7.23 9.43
CA ILE A 96 11.61 -7.40 9.30
C ILE A 96 11.08 -6.27 8.42
N ARG A 97 10.35 -6.59 7.35
CA ARG A 97 9.69 -5.56 6.54
C ARG A 97 8.49 -5.01 7.28
N GLY A 98 8.41 -3.69 7.39
CA GLY A 98 7.35 -2.99 8.09
C GLY A 98 6.00 -3.11 7.39
N PHE A 99 4.93 -3.14 8.17
CA PHE A 99 3.55 -3.04 7.72
C PHE A 99 3.09 -1.59 7.75
N ILE A 100 2.26 -1.18 6.80
CA ILE A 100 1.70 0.17 6.78
C ILE A 100 0.83 0.44 8.02
N LYS A 101 1.10 1.55 8.70
CA LYS A 101 0.44 2.00 9.91
C LYS A 101 0.04 3.46 9.76
N ASP A 102 -0.99 3.88 10.48
CA ASP A 102 -1.37 5.29 10.58
C ASP A 102 -0.45 6.06 11.55
N GLY A 103 -0.69 7.35 11.74
CA GLY A 103 0.10 8.21 12.64
C GLY A 103 0.05 7.81 14.12
N PHE A 104 -0.84 6.89 14.49
CA PHE A 104 -0.93 6.31 15.83
C PHE A 104 -0.34 4.90 15.90
N SER A 105 0.46 4.52 14.92
CA SER A 105 1.07 3.18 14.78
C SER A 105 0.05 2.04 14.63
N ARG A 106 -1.20 2.33 14.26
CA ARG A 106 -2.24 1.32 14.05
C ARG A 106 -2.19 0.80 12.62
N PRO A 107 -2.05 -0.52 12.40
CA PRO A 107 -2.07 -1.10 11.07
C PRO A 107 -3.46 -0.95 10.44
N TYR A 108 -3.48 -0.67 9.14
CA TYR A 108 -4.71 -0.53 8.38
C TYR A 108 -4.58 -1.12 6.98
N LEU A 109 -5.71 -1.31 6.31
CA LEU A 109 -5.78 -1.73 4.91
C LEU A 109 -6.08 -0.52 4.03
N PRO A 110 -5.13 -0.05 3.19
CA PRO A 110 -5.40 1.02 2.25
C PRO A 110 -6.48 0.65 1.24
N GLY A 111 -7.48 1.51 1.07
CA GLY A 111 -8.54 1.33 0.08
C GLY A 111 -8.01 1.20 -1.34
N SER A 112 -6.86 1.83 -1.63
CA SER A 112 -6.15 1.69 -2.91
C SER A 112 -5.68 0.26 -3.17
N SER A 113 -5.25 -0.48 -2.14
CA SER A 113 -4.86 -1.89 -2.26
C SER A 113 -6.05 -2.78 -2.60
N LEU A 114 -7.20 -2.55 -1.97
CA LEU A 114 -8.43 -3.27 -2.28
C LEU A 114 -8.96 -2.90 -3.66
N LYS A 115 -9.05 -1.61 -3.97
CA LYS A 115 -9.46 -1.11 -5.30
C LYS A 115 -8.56 -1.67 -6.41
N GLY A 116 -7.25 -1.79 -6.18
CA GLY A 116 -6.30 -2.37 -7.12
C GLY A 116 -6.57 -3.83 -7.44
N SER A 117 -6.94 -4.64 -6.45
CA SER A 117 -7.33 -6.05 -6.67
C SER A 117 -8.62 -6.15 -7.48
N LEU A 118 -9.63 -5.35 -7.13
CA LEU A 118 -10.88 -5.30 -7.87
C LEU A 118 -10.66 -4.85 -9.32
N ARG A 119 -9.80 -3.83 -9.54
CA ARG A 119 -9.38 -3.39 -10.87
C ARG A 119 -8.79 -4.55 -11.69
N THR A 120 -7.96 -5.39 -11.07
CA THR A 120 -7.37 -6.56 -11.75
C THR A 120 -8.47 -7.52 -12.25
N ALA A 121 -9.45 -7.85 -11.40
CA ALA A 121 -10.57 -8.72 -11.79
C ALA A 121 -11.37 -8.13 -12.96
N PHE A 122 -11.62 -6.82 -12.97
CA PHE A 122 -12.29 -6.13 -14.07
C PHE A 122 -11.48 -6.18 -15.37
N LEU A 123 -10.20 -5.83 -15.30
CA LEU A 123 -9.32 -5.82 -16.47
C LEU A 123 -9.20 -7.20 -17.10
N VAL A 124 -9.13 -8.27 -16.30
CA VAL A 124 -9.16 -9.65 -16.78
C VAL A 124 -10.42 -9.94 -17.56
N LYS A 125 -11.59 -9.55 -17.04
CA LYS A 125 -12.87 -9.74 -17.75
C LYS A 125 -12.94 -8.90 -19.02
N MET A 126 -12.56 -7.62 -18.95
CA MET A 126 -12.59 -6.71 -20.09
C MET A 126 -11.64 -7.18 -21.21
N ALA A 127 -10.44 -7.63 -20.87
CA ALA A 127 -9.48 -8.17 -21.82
C ALA A 127 -10.02 -9.43 -22.50
N ALA A 128 -10.66 -10.33 -21.75
CA ALA A 128 -11.26 -11.56 -22.31
C ALA A 128 -12.43 -11.32 -23.25
N THR A 129 -13.15 -10.20 -23.10
CA THR A 129 -14.30 -9.85 -23.96
C THR A 129 -13.97 -8.81 -25.04
N SER A 130 -12.76 -8.25 -25.01
CA SER A 130 -12.32 -7.22 -25.96
C SER A 130 -11.99 -7.80 -27.33
N THR A 131 -12.38 -7.08 -28.38
CA THR A 131 -11.96 -7.36 -29.75
C THR A 131 -10.60 -6.75 -30.05
N MET A 132 -10.05 -5.92 -29.17
CA MET A 132 -8.73 -5.33 -29.35
C MET A 132 -7.63 -6.38 -29.15
N LYS A 133 -6.69 -6.45 -30.08
CA LYS A 133 -5.50 -7.28 -29.92
C LYS A 133 -4.53 -6.61 -28.93
N PRO A 134 -4.03 -7.34 -27.92
CA PRO A 134 -2.99 -6.83 -27.05
C PRO A 134 -1.71 -6.53 -27.87
N ILE A 135 -1.14 -5.35 -27.66
CA ILE A 135 0.13 -4.95 -28.28
C ILE A 135 1.09 -4.59 -27.16
N LEU A 136 2.21 -5.30 -27.08
CA LEU A 136 3.25 -5.03 -26.12
C LEU A 136 4.08 -3.81 -26.56
N GLY A 137 4.18 -2.80 -25.72
CA GLY A 137 5.09 -1.66 -25.88
C GLY A 137 6.56 -2.08 -25.82
N ASP A 138 7.47 -1.13 -26.03
CA ASP A 138 8.92 -1.42 -26.05
C ASP A 138 9.59 -1.29 -24.68
N ASN A 139 8.97 -0.59 -23.74
CA ASN A 139 9.46 -0.47 -22.37
C ASN A 139 8.89 -1.60 -21.50
N PRO A 140 9.73 -2.47 -20.91
CA PRO A 140 9.27 -3.60 -20.11
C PRO A 140 8.46 -3.20 -18.86
N LYS A 141 8.65 -1.97 -18.33
CA LYS A 141 7.89 -1.44 -17.18
C LYS A 141 6.51 -0.90 -17.56
N ARG A 142 6.27 -0.69 -18.87
CA ARG A 142 5.05 -0.10 -19.42
C ARG A 142 4.58 -0.85 -20.66
N ALA A 143 4.87 -2.14 -20.71
CA ALA A 143 4.63 -2.94 -21.91
C ALA A 143 3.14 -3.11 -22.23
N ASP A 144 2.31 -3.07 -21.20
CA ASP A 144 0.86 -3.26 -21.25
C ASP A 144 0.05 -1.96 -21.11
N ASP A 145 0.67 -0.82 -20.76
CA ASP A 145 0.01 0.45 -20.52
C ASP A 145 -0.95 0.82 -21.66
N ARG A 146 -0.49 0.79 -22.91
CA ARG A 146 -1.31 1.13 -24.07
C ARG A 146 -2.59 0.31 -24.21
N PHE A 147 -2.51 -0.98 -23.91
CA PHE A 147 -3.65 -1.87 -24.00
C PHE A 147 -4.59 -1.67 -22.81
N LEU A 148 -4.05 -1.65 -21.59
CA LEU A 148 -4.82 -1.49 -20.37
C LEU A 148 -5.45 -0.09 -20.26
N ASP A 149 -4.74 0.96 -20.65
CA ASP A 149 -5.28 2.31 -20.66
C ASP A 149 -6.47 2.43 -21.60
N LYS A 150 -6.39 1.86 -22.81
CA LYS A 150 -7.53 1.84 -23.74
C LYS A 150 -8.72 1.07 -23.18
N LEU A 151 -8.48 -0.09 -22.56
CA LEU A 151 -9.54 -0.85 -21.89
C LEU A 151 -10.18 -0.06 -20.76
N ALA A 152 -9.38 0.67 -19.99
CA ALA A 152 -9.84 1.41 -18.82
C ALA A 152 -10.55 2.74 -19.17
N GLY A 153 -10.35 3.30 -20.37
CA GLY A 153 -10.96 4.57 -20.78
C GLY A 153 -9.98 5.59 -21.36
N GLY A 154 -8.71 5.21 -21.53
CA GLY A 154 -7.67 6.00 -22.21
C GLY A 154 -6.98 7.06 -21.34
N ASN A 155 -7.61 7.52 -20.26
CA ASN A 155 -7.04 8.48 -19.31
C ASN A 155 -7.77 8.41 -17.96
N PRO A 156 -7.22 8.99 -16.87
CA PRO A 156 -7.83 8.93 -15.54
C PRO A 156 -9.23 9.55 -15.44
N HIS A 157 -9.54 10.57 -16.26
CA HIS A 157 -10.86 11.20 -16.26
C HIS A 157 -11.95 10.30 -16.82
N ASN A 158 -11.58 9.40 -17.72
CA ASN A 158 -12.49 8.47 -18.40
C ASN A 158 -12.43 7.06 -17.82
N ASP A 159 -11.58 6.84 -16.83
CA ASP A 159 -11.39 5.53 -16.20
C ASP A 159 -12.72 4.98 -15.66
N PHE A 160 -13.01 3.71 -15.94
CA PHE A 160 -14.26 3.07 -15.54
C PHE A 160 -14.41 2.95 -14.01
N LEU A 161 -13.31 2.97 -13.25
CA LEU A 161 -13.32 2.98 -11.79
C LEU A 161 -13.29 4.38 -11.18
N ARG A 162 -13.45 5.45 -11.97
CA ARG A 162 -13.43 6.82 -11.44
C ARG A 162 -14.51 7.04 -10.38
N GLY A 163 -15.72 6.57 -10.62
CA GLY A 163 -16.84 6.67 -9.68
C GLY A 163 -16.90 5.56 -8.63
N PHE A 164 -15.84 4.76 -8.50
CA PHE A 164 -15.74 3.65 -7.58
C PHE A 164 -14.75 4.00 -6.48
N HIS A 165 -15.25 4.21 -5.27
CA HIS A 165 -14.45 4.65 -4.13
C HIS A 165 -14.43 3.58 -3.04
N VAL A 166 -13.25 3.33 -2.51
CA VAL A 166 -13.03 2.46 -1.35
C VAL A 166 -12.21 3.25 -0.35
N SER A 167 -12.71 3.40 0.87
CA SER A 167 -11.95 4.06 1.94
C SER A 167 -10.82 3.17 2.42
N ASP A 168 -9.83 3.78 3.06
CA ASP A 168 -8.95 3.02 3.94
C ASP A 168 -9.79 2.38 5.05
N SER A 169 -9.35 1.24 5.58
CA SER A 169 -9.99 0.68 6.77
C SER A 169 -9.68 1.54 8.00
N LEU A 170 -10.53 1.45 9.01
CA LEU A 170 -10.17 1.97 10.32
C LEU A 170 -8.92 1.24 10.80
N GLY A 171 -7.99 2.01 11.39
CA GLY A 171 -6.78 1.44 12.00
C GLY A 171 -7.17 0.51 13.15
N ALA A 172 -6.60 -0.69 13.16
CA ALA A 172 -6.83 -1.66 14.21
C ALA A 172 -5.82 -1.46 15.36
N ASP A 173 -6.26 -1.65 16.61
CA ASP A 173 -5.33 -1.67 17.74
C ASP A 173 -4.38 -2.87 17.60
N ILE A 174 -3.08 -2.64 17.78
CA ILE A 174 -2.07 -3.71 17.65
C ILE A 174 -2.32 -4.87 18.61
N SER A 175 -2.82 -4.57 19.81
CA SER A 175 -3.16 -5.59 20.81
C SER A 175 -4.33 -6.48 20.40
N GLU A 176 -5.23 -5.95 19.55
CA GLU A 176 -6.45 -6.64 19.12
C GLU A 176 -6.30 -7.28 17.72
N CYS A 177 -5.51 -6.68 16.85
CA CYS A 177 -5.40 -7.12 15.45
C CYS A 177 -4.42 -8.27 15.22
N GLY A 178 -3.67 -8.71 16.23
CA GLY A 178 -2.75 -9.83 16.11
C GLY A 178 -1.62 -9.59 15.11
N ILE A 179 -1.01 -8.39 15.10
CA ILE A 179 0.17 -8.16 14.26
C ILE A 179 1.32 -9.07 14.67
N MET A 180 2.01 -9.66 13.72
CA MET A 180 3.06 -10.65 13.95
C MET A 180 4.20 -10.48 12.95
N ALA A 181 5.42 -10.78 13.37
CA ALA A 181 6.55 -10.98 12.46
C ALA A 181 6.52 -12.42 11.95
N ARG A 182 6.21 -12.60 10.67
CA ARG A 182 6.15 -13.94 10.05
C ARG A 182 7.29 -14.17 9.08
N GLU A 183 7.85 -15.35 9.16
CA GLU A 183 8.77 -15.83 8.15
C GLU A 183 8.02 -16.33 6.92
N ILE A 184 8.45 -15.85 5.76
CA ILE A 184 7.91 -16.20 4.45
C ILE A 184 8.96 -16.99 3.69
N LYS A 185 8.61 -18.21 3.33
CA LYS A 185 9.45 -19.08 2.49
C LYS A 185 9.09 -18.92 1.01
N PHE A 186 10.05 -19.19 0.14
CA PHE A 186 9.90 -19.07 -1.31
C PHE A 186 9.89 -20.48 -1.94
N PHE A 187 8.71 -20.92 -2.35
CA PHE A 187 8.58 -22.09 -3.21
C PHE A 187 8.96 -21.71 -4.63
N ASN A 188 9.91 -22.39 -5.24
CA ASN A 188 10.50 -22.00 -6.52
C ASN A 188 10.69 -23.19 -7.44
N LEU A 189 10.41 -22.99 -8.74
CA LEU A 189 10.70 -23.97 -9.77
C LEU A 189 12.19 -23.94 -10.12
N GLN A 190 12.83 -25.10 -10.06
CA GLN A 190 14.18 -25.31 -10.52
C GLN A 190 14.20 -25.70 -12.00
N THR A 191 13.30 -26.62 -12.38
CA THR A 191 12.98 -27.01 -13.75
C THR A 191 11.44 -27.00 -13.93
N PRO A 192 10.90 -27.22 -15.12
CA PRO A 192 9.45 -27.33 -15.31
C PRO A 192 8.78 -28.44 -14.46
N THR A 193 9.53 -29.48 -14.12
CA THR A 193 9.03 -30.65 -13.37
C THR A 193 9.55 -30.77 -11.94
N GLN A 194 10.50 -29.92 -11.55
CA GLN A 194 11.11 -29.92 -10.22
C GLN A 194 10.93 -28.60 -9.53
N ALA A 195 10.44 -28.63 -8.31
CA ALA A 195 10.29 -27.48 -7.43
C ALA A 195 10.79 -27.80 -6.04
N GLY A 196 11.11 -26.76 -5.27
CA GLY A 196 11.52 -26.86 -3.89
C GLY A 196 11.61 -25.48 -3.26
N TRP A 197 12.20 -25.42 -2.08
CA TRP A 197 12.34 -24.21 -1.29
C TRP A 197 13.64 -23.49 -1.64
N LYS A 198 13.57 -22.19 -1.83
CA LYS A 198 14.71 -21.39 -2.30
C LYS A 198 15.78 -21.27 -1.23
N HIS A 199 17.03 -21.53 -1.62
CA HIS A 199 18.22 -21.26 -0.83
C HIS A 199 19.06 -20.18 -1.53
N PHE A 200 19.32 -19.05 -0.85
CA PHE A 200 19.96 -17.89 -1.49
C PHE A 200 21.45 -18.11 -1.77
N SER A 201 22.15 -18.77 -0.86
CA SER A 201 23.60 -18.97 -0.95
C SER A 201 24.06 -19.86 -2.11
N GLY A 202 23.18 -20.69 -2.68
CA GLY A 202 23.54 -21.61 -3.76
C GLY A 202 22.77 -21.44 -5.06
N ARG A 203 21.84 -20.51 -5.16
CA ARG A 203 20.85 -20.39 -6.26
C ARG A 203 20.09 -21.71 -6.52
N ARG A 204 20.04 -22.60 -5.55
CA ARG A 204 19.43 -23.94 -5.60
C ARG A 204 18.12 -23.94 -4.83
N THR A 205 17.31 -24.93 -5.09
CA THR A 205 16.18 -25.29 -4.23
C THR A 205 16.58 -26.45 -3.34
N VAL A 206 16.00 -26.49 -2.15
CA VAL A 206 16.12 -27.61 -1.18
C VAL A 206 14.72 -28.20 -0.95
N ASP A 207 14.67 -29.50 -0.68
CA ASP A 207 13.39 -30.18 -0.44
C ASP A 207 12.87 -29.89 0.98
N ASP A 208 13.78 -29.76 1.92
CA ASP A 208 13.48 -29.44 3.31
C ASP A 208 13.40 -27.92 3.51
N TYR A 209 12.20 -27.42 3.78
CA TYR A 209 11.96 -25.99 4.02
C TYR A 209 12.64 -25.44 5.27
N SER A 210 13.00 -26.28 6.25
CA SER A 210 13.73 -25.84 7.44
C SER A 210 15.13 -25.30 7.09
N LYS A 211 15.73 -25.83 6.03
CA LYS A 211 17.02 -25.42 5.48
C LYS A 211 16.93 -24.30 4.46
N ALA A 212 15.71 -23.87 4.11
CA ALA A 212 15.49 -22.83 3.12
C ALA A 212 15.56 -21.45 3.78
N ASP A 213 16.08 -20.48 3.04
CA ASP A 213 16.06 -19.09 3.47
C ASP A 213 14.64 -18.53 3.42
N GLY A 214 14.36 -17.59 4.33
CA GLY A 214 13.12 -16.86 4.40
C GLY A 214 13.34 -15.36 4.55
N VAL A 215 12.26 -14.61 4.46
CA VAL A 215 12.22 -13.21 4.82
C VAL A 215 11.15 -13.00 5.89
N HIS A 216 11.43 -12.16 6.88
CA HIS A 216 10.44 -11.79 7.88
C HIS A 216 9.71 -10.52 7.44
N VAL A 217 8.40 -10.53 7.63
CA VAL A 217 7.53 -9.40 7.36
C VAL A 217 6.51 -9.26 8.49
N GLU A 218 6.15 -8.04 8.83
CA GLU A 218 4.99 -7.82 9.69
C GLU A 218 3.71 -8.21 8.95
N THR A 219 2.85 -8.97 9.58
CA THR A 219 1.56 -9.39 9.02
C THR A 219 0.43 -9.11 9.99
N LEU A 220 -0.73 -8.75 9.44
CA LEU A 220 -1.99 -8.97 10.14
C LEU A 220 -2.38 -10.44 10.02
N GLU A 221 -2.85 -11.00 11.10
CA GLU A 221 -3.11 -12.43 11.21
C GLU A 221 -4.48 -12.84 10.66
N PRO A 222 -4.63 -14.10 10.20
CA PRO A 222 -5.93 -14.65 9.85
C PRO A 222 -6.93 -14.49 11.00
N GLY A 223 -8.18 -14.17 10.66
CA GLY A 223 -9.24 -13.89 11.63
C GLY A 223 -9.34 -12.43 12.05
N THR A 224 -8.35 -11.58 11.76
CA THR A 224 -8.47 -10.13 11.95
C THR A 224 -9.63 -9.59 11.11
N ASN A 225 -10.45 -8.75 11.72
CA ASN A 225 -11.57 -8.08 11.07
C ASN A 225 -11.30 -6.58 10.97
N LEU A 226 -11.54 -6.03 9.79
CA LEU A 226 -11.40 -4.62 9.47
C LEU A 226 -12.71 -4.12 8.86
N THR A 227 -12.94 -2.82 8.93
CA THR A 227 -14.12 -2.19 8.33
C THR A 227 -13.68 -1.11 7.36
N ALA A 228 -14.27 -1.10 6.16
CA ALA A 228 -14.07 -0.07 5.15
C ALA A 228 -15.41 0.38 4.56
N CYS A 229 -15.43 1.59 4.01
CA CYS A 229 -16.59 2.13 3.31
C CYS A 229 -16.39 2.01 1.80
N PHE A 230 -17.46 1.66 1.14
CA PHE A 230 -17.53 1.61 -0.31
C PHE A 230 -18.58 2.59 -0.82
N SER A 231 -18.27 3.26 -1.93
CA SER A 231 -19.28 4.03 -2.66
C SER A 231 -19.13 3.92 -4.16
N LEU A 232 -20.26 3.89 -4.84
CA LEU A 232 -20.38 3.85 -6.29
C LEU A 232 -21.23 5.03 -6.75
N GLU A 233 -20.64 5.96 -7.49
CA GLU A 233 -21.34 7.12 -8.03
C GLU A 233 -22.18 6.72 -9.25
N GLY A 234 -23.51 6.81 -9.13
CA GLY A 234 -24.43 6.36 -10.16
C GLY A 234 -24.25 7.09 -11.48
N LEU A 235 -24.03 8.43 -11.45
CA LEU A 235 -23.85 9.25 -12.65
C LEU A 235 -22.60 8.85 -13.44
N LEU A 236 -21.47 8.64 -12.78
CA LEU A 236 -20.19 8.30 -13.43
C LEU A 236 -20.17 6.84 -13.96
N ASN A 237 -21.09 6.01 -13.48
CA ASN A 237 -21.19 4.61 -13.87
C ASN A 237 -22.44 4.33 -14.73
N ASP A 238 -23.19 5.36 -15.12
CA ASP A 238 -24.35 5.18 -16.01
C ASP A 238 -23.92 4.68 -17.38
N THR A 239 -24.41 3.47 -17.72
CA THR A 239 -24.03 2.78 -18.95
C THR A 239 -24.41 3.58 -20.20
N GLN A 240 -25.59 4.20 -20.21
CA GLN A 240 -26.06 4.91 -21.40
C GLN A 240 -25.25 6.20 -21.62
N GLN A 241 -24.94 6.93 -20.57
CA GLN A 241 -24.09 8.13 -20.69
C GLN A 241 -22.67 7.76 -21.13
N ARG A 242 -22.10 6.70 -20.58
CA ARG A 242 -20.78 6.23 -21.00
C ARG A 242 -20.78 5.77 -22.46
N LYS A 243 -21.80 5.04 -22.91
CA LYS A 243 -21.96 4.67 -24.33
C LYS A 243 -22.06 5.90 -25.22
N ASN A 244 -22.86 6.89 -24.85
CA ASN A 244 -23.04 8.13 -25.62
C ASN A 244 -21.72 8.92 -25.71
N ALA A 245 -20.88 8.84 -24.68
CA ALA A 245 -19.56 9.47 -24.65
C ALA A 245 -18.45 8.63 -25.31
N GLY A 246 -18.74 7.45 -25.86
CA GLY A 246 -17.75 6.53 -26.43
C GLY A 246 -16.82 5.90 -25.39
N LEU A 247 -17.23 5.90 -24.12
CA LEU A 247 -16.42 5.39 -23.02
C LEU A 247 -16.70 3.90 -22.76
N PRO A 248 -15.71 3.15 -22.25
CA PRO A 248 -15.91 1.77 -21.85
C PRO A 248 -17.06 1.64 -20.86
N THR A 249 -17.95 0.69 -21.11
CA THR A 249 -19.06 0.37 -20.22
C THR A 249 -18.79 -0.96 -19.55
N PHE A 250 -19.24 -1.08 -18.31
CA PHE A 250 -19.08 -2.29 -17.54
C PHE A 250 -20.39 -2.53 -16.76
N GLU A 251 -21.24 -3.41 -17.29
CA GLU A 251 -22.59 -3.64 -16.76
C GLU A 251 -22.56 -4.12 -15.30
N GLN A 252 -21.52 -4.89 -14.92
CA GLN A 252 -21.34 -5.37 -13.57
C GLN A 252 -21.14 -4.27 -12.51
N LEU A 253 -20.76 -3.05 -12.91
CA LEU A 253 -20.70 -1.90 -11.99
C LEU A 253 -22.08 -1.30 -11.68
N GLN A 254 -23.11 -1.68 -12.39
CA GLN A 254 -24.49 -1.20 -12.13
C GLN A 254 -25.18 -2.02 -11.06
N ASP A 255 -24.78 -3.28 -10.93
CA ASP A 255 -25.30 -4.23 -9.97
C ASP A 255 -24.15 -4.75 -9.09
N LEU A 256 -24.26 -4.53 -7.77
CA LEU A 256 -23.23 -4.96 -6.83
C LEU A 256 -23.13 -6.48 -6.73
N ASP A 257 -24.22 -7.19 -6.92
CA ASP A 257 -24.20 -8.65 -6.93
C ASP A 257 -23.42 -9.16 -8.15
N GLY A 258 -23.61 -8.52 -9.30
CA GLY A 258 -22.82 -8.76 -10.51
C GLY A 258 -21.33 -8.45 -10.33
N LEU A 259 -21.01 -7.39 -9.61
CA LEU A 259 -19.64 -7.03 -9.23
C LEU A 259 -19.02 -8.12 -8.34
N TYR A 260 -19.71 -8.53 -7.29
CA TYR A 260 -19.18 -9.54 -6.35
C TYR A 260 -19.09 -10.92 -7.03
N TRP A 261 -20.03 -11.27 -7.88
CA TRP A 261 -19.95 -12.45 -8.71
C TRP A 261 -18.69 -12.48 -9.59
N LEU A 262 -18.38 -11.36 -10.24
CA LEU A 262 -17.19 -11.24 -11.07
C LEU A 262 -15.90 -11.44 -10.26
N VAL A 263 -15.81 -10.80 -9.09
CA VAL A 263 -14.64 -10.90 -8.21
C VAL A 263 -14.47 -12.33 -7.70
N ASN A 264 -15.56 -12.98 -7.27
CA ASN A 264 -15.55 -14.38 -6.84
C ASN A 264 -15.09 -15.33 -7.96
N ASN A 265 -15.58 -15.12 -9.19
CA ASN A 265 -15.12 -15.93 -10.32
C ASN A 265 -13.65 -15.76 -10.64
N HIS A 266 -13.13 -14.53 -10.57
CA HIS A 266 -11.71 -14.27 -10.73
C HIS A 266 -10.89 -14.92 -9.60
N ALA A 267 -11.35 -14.80 -8.37
CA ALA A 267 -10.72 -15.42 -7.21
C ALA A 267 -10.69 -16.95 -7.33
N LEU A 268 -11.79 -17.57 -7.75
CA LEU A 268 -11.88 -19.01 -7.95
C LEU A 268 -10.91 -19.49 -9.03
N LYS A 269 -10.87 -18.81 -10.17
CA LYS A 269 -9.93 -19.11 -11.26
C LYS A 269 -8.49 -19.03 -10.79
N THR A 270 -8.15 -17.99 -10.02
CA THR A 270 -6.82 -17.81 -9.45
C THR A 270 -6.50 -18.94 -8.45
N ALA A 271 -7.41 -19.27 -7.55
CA ALA A 271 -7.23 -20.33 -6.56
C ALA A 271 -7.08 -21.71 -7.22
N GLN A 272 -7.89 -22.03 -8.24
CA GLN A 272 -7.78 -23.27 -9.02
C GLN A 272 -6.45 -23.37 -9.79
N SER A 273 -5.97 -22.25 -10.36
CA SER A 273 -4.68 -22.22 -11.03
C SER A 273 -3.53 -22.53 -10.06
N GLU A 274 -3.57 -21.98 -8.85
CA GLU A 274 -2.57 -22.24 -7.82
C GLU A 274 -2.70 -23.67 -7.25
N LEU A 275 -3.92 -24.17 -7.06
CA LEU A 275 -4.16 -25.57 -6.68
C LEU A 275 -3.52 -26.55 -7.68
N ASN A 276 -3.78 -26.33 -8.97
CA ASN A 276 -3.22 -27.14 -10.04
C ASN A 276 -1.69 -27.05 -10.07
N PHE A 277 -1.15 -25.85 -9.85
CA PHE A 277 0.30 -25.65 -9.75
C PHE A 277 0.89 -26.49 -8.62
N PHE A 278 0.38 -26.42 -7.38
CA PHE A 278 0.94 -27.13 -6.25
C PHE A 278 0.73 -28.66 -6.34
N ARG A 279 -0.36 -29.12 -6.92
CA ARG A 279 -0.62 -30.57 -7.15
C ARG A 279 0.42 -31.24 -8.06
N GLN A 280 1.06 -30.47 -8.95
CA GLN A 280 2.13 -30.99 -9.81
C GLN A 280 3.38 -31.37 -9.00
N TYR A 281 3.59 -30.75 -7.83
CA TYR A 281 4.79 -30.91 -7.00
C TYR A 281 4.46 -31.59 -5.68
N LYS A 282 4.01 -32.88 -5.78
CA LYS A 282 3.38 -33.66 -4.70
C LYS A 282 4.09 -33.66 -3.36
N ALA A 283 5.42 -33.71 -3.33
CA ALA A 283 6.17 -33.81 -2.06
C ALA A 283 6.18 -32.47 -1.30
N SER A 284 6.66 -31.41 -1.94
CA SER A 284 6.87 -30.10 -1.29
C SER A 284 5.67 -29.14 -1.43
N GLY A 285 4.72 -29.44 -2.33
CA GLY A 285 3.54 -28.62 -2.58
C GLY A 285 2.25 -29.07 -1.87
N LYS A 286 2.26 -30.25 -1.19
CA LYS A 286 1.06 -30.88 -0.65
C LYS A 286 0.25 -29.98 0.29
N ALA A 287 0.87 -29.41 1.29
CA ALA A 287 0.20 -28.59 2.29
C ALA A 287 -0.44 -27.33 1.68
N ALA A 288 0.24 -26.68 0.70
CA ALA A 288 -0.31 -25.56 -0.03
C ALA A 288 -1.48 -25.98 -0.96
N ALA A 289 -1.40 -27.15 -1.58
CA ALA A 289 -2.50 -27.69 -2.39
C ALA A 289 -3.76 -27.94 -1.54
N GLU A 290 -3.61 -28.54 -0.36
CA GLU A 290 -4.70 -28.77 0.59
C GLU A 290 -5.36 -27.46 1.05
N PHE A 291 -4.54 -26.43 1.28
CA PHE A 291 -5.05 -25.09 1.58
C PHE A 291 -5.91 -24.54 0.42
N TYR A 292 -5.39 -24.57 -0.82
CA TYR A 292 -6.13 -24.06 -1.98
C TYR A 292 -7.37 -24.86 -2.30
N GLU A 293 -7.42 -26.16 -2.01
CA GLU A 293 -8.63 -26.98 -2.14
C GLU A 293 -9.74 -26.48 -1.22
N LYS A 294 -9.42 -26.24 0.06
CA LYS A 294 -10.35 -25.67 1.05
C LYS A 294 -10.80 -24.26 0.63
N LEU A 295 -9.88 -23.45 0.11
CA LEU A 295 -10.18 -22.09 -0.36
C LEU A 295 -11.12 -22.11 -1.57
N CYS A 296 -10.89 -22.97 -2.56
CA CYS A 296 -11.80 -23.13 -3.71
C CYS A 296 -13.21 -23.51 -3.26
N LYS A 297 -13.34 -24.43 -2.30
CA LYS A 297 -14.65 -24.79 -1.73
C LYS A 297 -15.31 -23.56 -1.09
N ARG A 298 -14.60 -22.80 -0.27
CA ARG A 298 -15.14 -21.61 0.40
C ARG A 298 -15.55 -20.52 -0.60
N ILE A 299 -14.80 -20.33 -1.69
CA ILE A 299 -15.18 -19.36 -2.73
C ILE A 299 -16.44 -19.80 -3.45
N ASN A 300 -16.61 -21.09 -3.77
CA ASN A 300 -17.80 -21.63 -4.39
C ASN A 300 -19.05 -21.51 -3.51
N GLU A 301 -18.89 -21.56 -2.20
CA GLU A 301 -19.97 -21.40 -1.22
C GLU A 301 -20.35 -19.93 -0.99
N MET A 302 -19.52 -18.97 -1.46
CA MET A 302 -19.75 -17.54 -1.28
C MET A 302 -20.87 -17.04 -2.20
N SER A 303 -21.98 -16.59 -1.59
CA SER A 303 -23.05 -15.93 -2.33
C SER A 303 -22.63 -14.51 -2.75
N PRO A 304 -22.80 -14.15 -4.02
CA PRO A 304 -22.57 -12.76 -4.47
C PRO A 304 -23.47 -11.72 -3.77
N LYS A 305 -24.59 -12.17 -3.18
CA LYS A 305 -25.46 -11.28 -2.41
C LYS A 305 -24.85 -10.89 -1.07
N ASP A 306 -24.01 -11.75 -0.51
CA ASP A 306 -23.41 -11.57 0.82
C ASP A 306 -22.05 -10.89 0.75
N GLY A 307 -21.27 -11.12 -0.33
CA GLY A 307 -19.95 -10.55 -0.46
C GLY A 307 -19.05 -11.25 -1.47
N PHE A 308 -17.74 -11.09 -1.27
CA PHE A 308 -16.75 -11.69 -2.14
C PHE A 308 -15.46 -12.08 -1.42
N ILE A 309 -14.69 -12.95 -2.06
CA ILE A 309 -13.32 -13.30 -1.66
C ILE A 309 -12.38 -12.80 -2.74
N CYS A 310 -11.28 -12.20 -2.35
CA CYS A 310 -10.24 -11.77 -3.29
C CYS A 310 -8.85 -11.88 -2.65
N ARG A 311 -7.81 -11.73 -3.49
CA ARG A 311 -6.41 -11.73 -3.05
C ARG A 311 -5.81 -10.36 -3.28
N ILE A 312 -5.15 -9.79 -2.26
CA ILE A 312 -4.60 -8.44 -2.28
C ILE A 312 -3.13 -8.41 -1.86
N ALA A 313 -2.48 -7.30 -2.10
CA ALA A 313 -1.21 -6.89 -1.52
C ALA A 313 0.00 -7.78 -1.84
N TRP A 314 1.04 -7.66 -1.00
CA TRP A 314 2.31 -8.35 -1.21
C TRP A 314 2.17 -9.87 -1.08
N GLY A 315 2.73 -10.59 -1.99
CA GLY A 315 2.63 -12.06 -2.03
C GLY A 315 1.62 -12.56 -3.05
N SER A 316 0.67 -11.73 -3.54
CA SER A 316 -0.27 -12.11 -4.60
C SER A 316 0.42 -12.48 -5.92
N GLY A 317 1.66 -12.02 -6.11
CA GLY A 317 2.47 -12.32 -7.27
C GLY A 317 2.08 -11.50 -8.50
N TRP A 318 2.77 -11.75 -9.62
CA TRP A 318 2.55 -11.00 -10.86
C TRP A 318 1.11 -11.12 -11.39
N LYS A 319 0.54 -12.32 -11.37
CA LYS A 319 -0.86 -12.54 -11.79
C LYS A 319 -1.85 -11.79 -10.90
N GLY A 320 -1.66 -11.79 -9.59
CA GLY A 320 -2.55 -11.11 -8.65
C GLY A 320 -2.45 -9.58 -8.64
N MET A 321 -1.43 -9.01 -9.31
CA MET A 321 -1.25 -7.56 -9.40
C MET A 321 -1.78 -7.00 -10.72
N THR A 322 -1.23 -7.39 -11.86
CA THR A 322 -1.59 -6.83 -13.17
C THR A 322 -1.47 -7.82 -14.31
N GLY A 323 -0.92 -9.00 -14.09
CA GLY A 323 -0.53 -9.92 -15.15
C GLY A 323 -1.57 -10.96 -15.55
N ASP A 324 -2.65 -11.12 -14.80
CA ASP A 324 -3.60 -12.23 -15.00
C ASP A 324 -4.48 -12.08 -16.26
N TRP A 325 -4.54 -10.88 -16.82
CA TRP A 325 -5.22 -10.63 -18.09
C TRP A 325 -4.46 -11.19 -19.32
N MET A 326 -3.14 -11.39 -19.20
CA MET A 326 -2.33 -11.95 -20.28
C MET A 326 -2.58 -13.44 -20.44
N SER A 327 -2.77 -13.89 -21.67
CA SER A 327 -2.68 -15.31 -21.99
C SER A 327 -1.25 -15.82 -21.76
N ASP A 328 -1.10 -17.13 -21.57
CA ASP A 328 0.23 -17.73 -21.39
C ASP A 328 1.12 -17.49 -22.63
N ASP A 329 0.56 -17.48 -23.85
CA ASP A 329 1.30 -17.19 -25.08
C ASP A 329 1.81 -15.75 -25.09
N LEU A 330 0.96 -14.77 -24.78
CA LEU A 330 1.36 -13.36 -24.69
C LEU A 330 2.42 -13.14 -23.61
N ALA A 331 2.28 -13.81 -22.46
CA ALA A 331 3.29 -13.77 -21.40
C ALA A 331 4.63 -14.35 -21.85
N GLN A 332 4.64 -15.42 -22.65
CA GLN A 332 5.87 -15.97 -23.25
C GLN A 332 6.47 -15.03 -24.29
N GLU A 333 5.64 -14.39 -25.11
CA GLU A 333 6.08 -13.37 -26.06
C GLU A 333 6.76 -12.19 -25.35
N ALA A 334 6.11 -11.66 -24.29
CA ALA A 334 6.67 -10.60 -23.46
C ALA A 334 8.02 -10.99 -22.85
N ARG A 335 8.12 -12.21 -22.32
CA ARG A 335 9.38 -12.73 -21.76
C ARG A 335 10.49 -12.83 -22.81
N LYS A 336 10.18 -13.29 -24.01
CA LYS A 336 11.13 -13.36 -25.14
C LYS A 336 11.55 -11.96 -25.57
N LYS A 337 10.59 -11.04 -25.77
CA LYS A 337 10.84 -9.64 -26.17
C LYS A 337 11.75 -8.93 -25.19
N PHE A 338 11.50 -9.07 -23.90
CA PHE A 338 12.23 -8.35 -22.83
C PHE A 338 13.34 -9.17 -22.17
N ARG A 339 13.65 -10.36 -22.68
CA ARG A 339 14.68 -11.27 -22.16
C ARG A 339 14.48 -11.60 -20.66
N LEU A 340 13.24 -11.82 -20.23
CA LEU A 340 12.89 -12.06 -18.83
C LEU A 340 12.93 -13.55 -18.49
N GLY A 341 13.80 -13.95 -17.57
CA GLY A 341 13.93 -15.30 -17.07
C GLY A 341 14.54 -16.28 -18.10
N LYS A 342 14.37 -17.58 -17.84
CA LYS A 342 14.88 -18.65 -18.73
C LYS A 342 13.78 -19.13 -19.67
N THR A 343 14.11 -19.34 -20.92
CA THR A 343 13.23 -19.94 -21.93
C THR A 343 12.76 -21.34 -21.47
N GLY A 344 11.51 -21.70 -21.74
CA GLY A 344 10.96 -23.01 -21.38
C GLY A 344 10.53 -23.17 -19.92
N MET A 345 10.79 -22.19 -19.05
CA MET A 345 10.32 -22.23 -17.66
C MET A 345 8.89 -21.72 -17.53
N PRO A 346 8.01 -22.37 -16.76
CA PRO A 346 6.71 -21.83 -16.40
C PRO A 346 6.83 -20.46 -15.73
N PHE A 347 5.83 -19.60 -15.89
CA PHE A 347 5.80 -18.26 -15.33
C PHE A 347 4.44 -17.93 -14.70
N PRO A 348 4.45 -17.32 -13.51
CA PRO A 348 5.57 -17.04 -12.61
C PRO A 348 6.11 -18.31 -11.95
N LYS A 349 7.41 -18.37 -11.71
CA LYS A 349 8.08 -19.57 -11.19
C LYS A 349 8.18 -19.65 -9.66
N THR A 350 7.89 -18.57 -8.96
CA THR A 350 8.07 -18.46 -7.50
C THR A 350 6.75 -18.18 -6.81
N ARG A 351 6.49 -18.85 -5.69
CA ARG A 351 5.38 -18.57 -4.76
C ARG A 351 5.93 -18.19 -3.39
N ARG A 352 5.21 -17.32 -2.68
CA ARG A 352 5.52 -16.90 -1.31
C ARG A 352 4.50 -17.53 -0.38
N LEU A 353 4.99 -18.28 0.59
CA LEU A 353 4.17 -18.99 1.55
C LEU A 353 4.61 -18.64 2.97
N ALA A 354 3.68 -18.21 3.79
CA ALA A 354 3.88 -18.01 5.21
C ALA A 354 3.83 -19.36 5.95
N LEU A 355 4.56 -19.42 7.06
CA LEU A 355 4.47 -20.57 7.97
C LEU A 355 3.11 -20.57 8.67
N ASP A 356 2.49 -21.75 8.80
CA ASP A 356 1.31 -21.95 9.64
C ASP A 356 1.69 -22.05 11.13
N GLU A 357 0.73 -22.44 11.96
CA GLU A 357 0.91 -22.63 13.41
C GLU A 357 1.88 -23.77 13.78
N HIS A 358 2.06 -24.71 12.87
CA HIS A 358 2.97 -25.84 13.01
C HIS A 358 4.35 -25.60 12.38
N GLY A 359 4.59 -24.38 11.86
CA GLY A 359 5.84 -24.03 11.18
C GLY A 359 5.95 -24.56 9.75
N VAL A 360 4.84 -25.02 9.14
CA VAL A 360 4.80 -25.50 7.76
C VAL A 360 4.50 -24.34 6.81
N PRO A 361 5.31 -24.11 5.75
CA PRO A 361 5.07 -23.04 4.80
C PRO A 361 3.97 -23.43 3.80
N CYS A 362 2.73 -23.17 4.16
CA CYS A 362 1.55 -23.53 3.36
C CYS A 362 0.56 -22.40 3.13
N LEU A 363 0.66 -21.29 3.85
CA LEU A 363 -0.30 -20.20 3.77
C LEU A 363 0.11 -19.17 2.71
N PRO A 364 -0.62 -19.03 1.59
CA PRO A 364 -0.42 -17.90 0.68
C PRO A 364 -0.85 -16.60 1.37
N LEU A 365 -0.22 -15.47 1.01
CA LEU A 365 -0.55 -14.19 1.61
C LEU A 365 -1.71 -13.50 0.88
N GLY A 366 -2.46 -12.72 1.66
CA GLY A 366 -3.36 -11.70 1.15
C GLY A 366 -4.75 -12.16 0.71
N TRP A 367 -5.19 -13.36 1.06
CA TRP A 367 -6.57 -13.76 0.83
C TRP A 367 -7.48 -13.16 1.90
N ILE A 368 -8.52 -12.43 1.47
CA ILE A 368 -9.49 -11.77 2.31
C ILE A 368 -10.91 -12.12 1.88
N MET A 369 -11.82 -12.07 2.83
CA MET A 369 -13.26 -12.16 2.60
C MET A 369 -13.89 -10.82 2.96
N VAL A 370 -14.67 -10.27 2.05
CA VAL A 370 -15.40 -9.02 2.21
C VAL A 370 -16.89 -9.34 2.26
N MET A 371 -17.54 -8.97 3.36
CA MET A 371 -18.96 -9.16 3.59
C MET A 371 -19.67 -7.81 3.62
N ARG A 372 -20.86 -7.74 3.08
CA ARG A 372 -21.76 -6.60 3.26
C ARG A 372 -22.23 -6.53 4.70
N GLU A 373 -22.23 -5.34 5.29
CA GLU A 373 -22.95 -5.08 6.53
C GLU A 373 -24.24 -4.32 6.19
N PRO A 374 -25.41 -4.99 6.20
CA PRO A 374 -26.67 -4.31 5.95
C PRO A 374 -27.00 -3.35 7.11
N GLY A 375 -27.39 -2.13 6.77
CA GLY A 375 -28.01 -1.18 7.72
C GLY A 375 -27.13 -0.06 8.23
N ARG A 376 -25.81 -0.02 7.97
CA ARG A 376 -25.00 1.16 8.25
C ARG A 376 -24.97 2.09 7.05
N VAL A 377 -25.73 3.17 7.14
CA VAL A 377 -25.72 4.25 6.14
C VAL A 377 -24.77 5.35 6.63
N PHE A 378 -23.77 5.65 5.84
CA PHE A 378 -22.92 6.83 6.07
C PHE A 378 -23.56 8.04 5.41
N HIS A 379 -23.85 9.07 6.17
CA HIS A 379 -24.28 10.36 5.64
C HIS A 379 -23.07 11.22 5.33
N ARG A 380 -23.04 11.78 4.12
CA ARG A 380 -22.03 12.76 3.75
C ARG A 380 -22.36 14.09 4.41
N LEU A 381 -21.61 14.46 5.44
CA LEU A 381 -21.66 15.78 6.05
C LEU A 381 -20.51 16.62 5.50
N GLY A 382 -20.83 17.58 4.66
CA GLY A 382 -19.83 18.49 4.06
C GLY A 382 -18.79 17.75 3.20
N SER A 383 -17.51 17.99 3.43
CA SER A 383 -16.38 17.33 2.72
C SER A 383 -15.92 16.01 3.30
N GLY A 384 -16.59 15.48 4.34
CA GLY A 384 -16.22 14.24 5.04
C GLY A 384 -17.34 13.19 5.09
N LEU A 385 -16.99 11.93 5.33
CA LEU A 385 -17.91 10.85 5.68
C LEU A 385 -18.03 10.81 7.21
N ALA A 386 -19.25 10.96 7.73
CA ALA A 386 -19.52 10.77 9.16
C ALA A 386 -20.35 9.49 9.37
N VAL A 387 -20.07 8.77 10.44
CA VAL A 387 -20.86 7.61 10.90
C VAL A 387 -22.06 8.14 11.67
N ASP A 388 -23.25 7.60 11.41
CA ASP A 388 -24.45 7.94 12.19
C ASP A 388 -24.25 7.54 13.66
N ALA A 389 -24.33 8.53 14.55
CA ALA A 389 -24.06 8.36 15.99
C ALA A 389 -25.06 7.43 16.71
N THR A 390 -26.17 7.07 16.06
CA THR A 390 -27.22 6.22 16.66
C THR A 390 -26.87 4.73 16.71
N SER A 391 -25.73 4.30 16.12
CA SER A 391 -25.31 2.90 16.07
C SER A 391 -23.99 2.59 16.80
N VAL A 392 -23.47 3.53 17.57
CA VAL A 392 -22.29 3.28 18.43
C VAL A 392 -22.80 2.62 19.71
N PRO A 393 -22.34 1.42 20.11
CA PRO A 393 -22.64 0.88 21.41
C PRO A 393 -22.15 1.86 22.48
N GLU A 394 -22.98 2.18 23.47
CA GLU A 394 -22.73 3.15 24.55
C GLU A 394 -21.53 2.81 25.47
N ASN A 395 -20.74 1.78 25.17
CA ASN A 395 -19.63 1.29 25.99
C ASN A 395 -18.29 1.20 25.25
N ILE A 396 -17.90 2.25 24.51
CA ILE A 396 -16.50 2.50 24.27
C ILE A 396 -16.07 3.61 25.24
N GLU A 397 -15.81 3.24 26.48
CA GLU A 397 -14.91 4.02 27.32
C GLU A 397 -13.59 4.17 26.56
N LEU A 398 -13.31 5.37 26.10
CA LEU A 398 -11.98 5.79 25.69
C LEU A 398 -11.06 5.62 26.90
N ARG A 399 -10.52 4.43 27.08
CA ARG A 399 -9.40 4.24 27.99
C ARG A 399 -8.22 4.98 27.37
N HIS A 400 -8.06 6.22 27.79
CA HIS A 400 -6.83 6.96 27.59
C HIS A 400 -5.69 6.11 28.14
N SER A 401 -4.78 5.68 27.27
CA SER A 401 -3.50 5.13 27.72
C SER A 401 -2.83 6.16 28.62
N PRO A 402 -2.24 5.78 29.77
CA PRO A 402 -1.70 6.70 30.76
C PRO A 402 -0.42 7.44 30.34
N VAL A 403 -0.15 7.54 29.03
CA VAL A 403 1.03 8.27 28.49
C VAL A 403 0.70 9.74 28.16
N ALA A 404 -0.58 10.17 28.18
CA ALA A 404 -0.95 11.55 27.86
C ALA A 404 -1.14 12.47 29.10
N ALA A 405 -0.88 12.00 30.32
CA ALA A 405 -1.02 12.80 31.53
C ALA A 405 0.29 13.55 31.91
N GLY A 406 0.91 14.25 30.95
CA GLY A 406 2.15 14.96 31.25
C GLY A 406 2.44 16.21 30.43
N LEU A 407 1.53 16.64 29.57
CA LEU A 407 1.72 17.87 28.77
C LEU A 407 0.41 18.60 28.53
N GLU A 408 -0.32 18.94 29.59
CA GLU A 408 -1.15 20.15 29.60
C GLU A 408 -0.26 21.34 29.96
N GLN A 409 0.60 21.70 29.04
CA GLN A 409 1.07 23.08 28.98
C GLN A 409 -0.01 23.84 28.19
N GLN A 410 -0.61 24.79 28.88
CA GLN A 410 -1.45 25.85 28.35
C GLN A 410 -0.77 26.47 27.13
N THR A 411 -1.13 26.04 25.93
CA THR A 411 -0.83 26.81 24.72
C THR A 411 -1.89 27.88 24.62
N SER A 412 -1.52 29.11 24.98
CA SER A 412 -2.22 30.30 24.53
C SER A 412 -2.40 30.21 23.01
N PRO A 413 -3.52 30.71 22.44
CA PRO A 413 -3.71 30.72 20.98
C PRO A 413 -2.52 31.41 20.32
N ARG A 414 -1.84 30.73 19.40
CA ARG A 414 -0.71 31.24 18.64
C ARG A 414 -1.13 32.50 17.88
N SER A 415 -0.28 33.51 17.84
CA SER A 415 -0.54 34.72 17.10
C SER A 415 -0.56 34.45 15.59
N PRO A 416 -1.34 35.22 14.78
CA PRO A 416 -1.29 35.09 13.32
C PRO A 416 0.12 35.23 12.73
N GLU A 417 0.98 36.03 13.36
CA GLU A 417 2.39 36.22 12.95
C GLU A 417 3.25 34.96 13.18
N GLU A 418 3.02 34.21 14.27
CA GLU A 418 3.72 32.93 14.53
C GLU A 418 3.33 31.87 13.51
N ILE A 419 2.04 31.80 13.14
CA ILE A 419 1.53 30.87 12.12
C ILE A 419 2.11 31.21 10.75
N SER A 420 2.16 32.48 10.37
CA SER A 420 2.72 32.92 9.08
C SER A 420 4.22 32.64 9.01
N THR A 421 4.94 32.77 10.11
CA THR A 421 6.39 32.47 10.19
C THR A 421 6.66 30.95 10.00
N GLU A 422 5.85 30.11 10.62
CA GLU A 422 5.96 28.64 10.50
C GLU A 422 5.68 28.18 9.06
N VAL A 423 4.61 28.68 8.44
CA VAL A 423 4.26 28.38 7.03
C VAL A 423 5.38 28.80 6.07
N LEU A 424 5.99 29.97 6.32
CA LEU A 424 7.08 30.47 5.49
C LEU A 424 8.36 29.61 5.63
N GLN A 425 8.66 29.13 6.83
CA GLN A 425 9.82 28.25 7.07
C GLN A 425 9.62 26.89 6.39
N GLU A 426 8.42 26.29 6.51
CA GLU A 426 8.11 25.04 5.81
C GLU A 426 8.18 25.20 4.29
N PHE A 427 7.63 26.26 3.76
CA PHE A 427 7.68 26.55 2.32
C PHE A 427 9.12 26.69 1.84
N ARG A 428 9.96 27.41 2.58
CA ARG A 428 11.39 27.56 2.30
C ARG A 428 12.09 26.21 2.23
N ALA A 429 11.89 25.35 3.24
CA ALA A 429 12.52 24.04 3.30
C ALA A 429 12.16 23.15 2.10
N VAL A 430 10.91 23.21 1.63
CA VAL A 430 10.45 22.43 0.47
C VAL A 430 11.02 22.97 -0.83
N VAL A 431 11.07 24.29 -1.01
CA VAL A 431 11.64 24.95 -2.19
C VAL A 431 13.14 24.67 -2.31
N GLU A 432 13.90 24.77 -1.21
CA GLU A 432 15.33 24.48 -1.17
C GLU A 432 15.64 23.00 -1.49
N LYS A 433 14.82 22.09 -0.99
CA LYS A 433 14.94 20.65 -1.27
C LYS A 433 14.68 20.28 -2.73
N SER A 434 13.89 21.08 -3.44
CA SER A 434 13.55 20.84 -4.85
C SER A 434 14.73 21.00 -5.81
N GLY A 435 15.71 21.84 -5.50
CA GLY A 435 16.94 22.02 -6.28
C GLY A 435 16.74 22.04 -7.80
N PRO A 436 17.44 21.18 -8.57
CA PRO A 436 17.29 21.11 -10.04
C PRO A 436 15.90 20.69 -10.54
N GLY A 437 15.08 20.06 -9.69
CA GLY A 437 13.71 19.65 -9.98
C GLY A 437 12.66 20.76 -9.91
N LEU A 438 13.04 21.94 -9.43
CA LEU A 438 12.14 23.09 -9.19
C LEU A 438 11.27 23.43 -10.42
N SER A 439 11.83 23.37 -11.63
CA SER A 439 11.09 23.67 -12.86
C SER A 439 9.89 22.75 -13.13
N GLY A 440 9.92 21.53 -12.62
CA GLY A 440 8.83 20.56 -12.74
C GLY A 440 7.73 20.73 -11.68
N GLN A 441 8.03 21.44 -10.59
CA GLN A 441 7.14 21.61 -9.43
C GLN A 441 6.59 23.05 -9.33
N ILE A 442 6.88 23.90 -10.30
CA ILE A 442 6.56 25.33 -10.23
C ILE A 442 5.04 25.59 -10.09
N ASP A 443 4.22 24.78 -10.76
CA ASP A 443 2.76 24.91 -10.70
C ASP A 443 2.21 24.57 -9.31
N GLU A 444 2.79 23.60 -8.64
CA GLU A 444 2.46 23.24 -7.25
C GLU A 444 2.79 24.37 -6.28
N PHE A 445 3.98 24.97 -6.42
CA PHE A 445 4.39 26.10 -5.58
C PHE A 445 3.53 27.33 -5.82
N ILE A 446 3.18 27.64 -7.07
CA ILE A 446 2.28 28.75 -7.40
C ILE A 446 0.90 28.53 -6.77
N ASN A 447 0.36 27.32 -6.83
CA ASN A 447 -0.92 26.99 -6.20
C ASN A 447 -0.87 27.17 -4.68
N ARG A 448 0.17 26.68 -4.01
CA ARG A 448 0.36 26.87 -2.56
C ARG A 448 0.45 28.33 -2.15
N ILE A 449 1.06 29.20 -2.98
CA ILE A 449 1.09 30.65 -2.76
C ILE A 449 -0.33 31.23 -2.91
N ASN A 450 -1.05 30.85 -3.94
CA ASN A 450 -2.40 31.37 -4.21
C ASN A 450 -3.44 30.94 -3.16
N GLU A 451 -3.24 29.79 -2.51
CA GLU A 451 -4.09 29.28 -1.43
C GLU A 451 -3.97 30.06 -0.12
N GLN A 452 -2.93 30.88 0.06
CA GLN A 452 -2.80 31.71 1.25
C GLN A 452 -3.83 32.84 1.24
N ASN A 453 -4.31 33.25 2.40
CA ASN A 453 -5.22 34.39 2.54
C ASN A 453 -4.49 35.71 2.87
N ASP A 454 -3.26 35.64 3.36
CA ASP A 454 -2.43 36.76 3.75
C ASP A 454 -1.56 37.21 2.56
N GLU A 455 -1.83 38.44 2.08
CA GLU A 455 -1.11 39.01 0.95
C GLU A 455 0.39 39.27 1.24
N HIS A 456 0.75 39.55 2.49
CA HIS A 456 2.15 39.68 2.89
C HIS A 456 2.87 38.35 2.80
N LEU A 457 2.26 37.27 3.32
CA LEU A 457 2.80 35.91 3.25
C LEU A 457 2.92 35.43 1.80
N LYS A 458 1.94 35.67 0.94
CA LYS A 458 2.01 35.39 -0.51
C LYS A 458 3.24 36.03 -1.15
N LYS A 459 3.45 37.28 -0.83
CA LYS A 459 4.56 38.06 -1.39
C LYS A 459 5.91 37.48 -0.95
N GLU A 460 6.09 37.14 0.33
CA GLU A 460 7.31 36.53 0.85
C GLU A 460 7.57 35.15 0.25
N MET A 461 6.56 34.32 0.13
CA MET A 461 6.66 33.02 -0.54
C MET A 461 7.05 33.15 -2.01
N ALA A 462 6.50 34.13 -2.72
CA ALA A 462 6.86 34.39 -4.12
C ALA A 462 8.31 34.88 -4.26
N ILE A 463 8.82 35.72 -3.34
CA ILE A 463 10.23 36.14 -3.27
C ILE A 463 11.14 34.93 -3.09
N LEU A 464 10.82 34.05 -2.17
CA LEU A 464 11.59 32.81 -1.93
C LEU A 464 11.64 31.93 -3.17
N LEU A 465 10.51 31.70 -3.80
CA LEU A 465 10.42 30.85 -5.00
C LEU A 465 11.21 31.47 -6.17
N HIS A 466 11.11 32.77 -6.37
CA HIS A 466 11.86 33.50 -7.42
C HIS A 466 13.38 33.48 -7.16
N SER A 467 13.79 33.67 -5.91
CA SER A 467 15.20 33.58 -5.51
C SER A 467 15.76 32.17 -5.77
N ALA A 468 15.03 31.13 -5.38
CA ALA A 468 15.41 29.74 -5.63
C ALA A 468 15.49 29.43 -7.14
N ALA A 469 14.57 29.93 -7.94
CA ALA A 469 14.62 29.79 -9.41
C ALA A 469 15.86 30.47 -10.00
N ARG A 470 16.19 31.69 -9.55
CA ARG A 470 17.40 32.42 -9.98
C ARG A 470 18.71 31.68 -9.56
N SER A 471 18.71 31.00 -8.43
CA SER A 471 19.86 30.21 -7.96
C SER A 471 20.24 29.04 -8.88
N LEU A 472 19.33 28.60 -9.76
CA LEU A 472 19.62 27.61 -10.82
C LEU A 472 20.58 28.16 -11.90
N GLY A 473 20.98 29.42 -11.84
CA GLY A 473 22.05 30.03 -12.62
C GLY A 473 21.84 29.93 -14.15
N LYS A 474 22.75 29.23 -14.82
CA LYS A 474 22.70 29.07 -16.30
C LYS A 474 21.41 28.40 -16.77
N SER A 475 20.83 27.47 -15.99
CA SER A 475 19.59 26.77 -16.34
C SER A 475 18.40 27.74 -16.38
N TYR A 476 18.25 28.61 -15.38
CA TYR A 476 17.23 29.64 -15.35
C TYR A 476 17.38 30.64 -16.51
N LYS A 477 18.61 31.18 -16.73
CA LYS A 477 18.89 32.15 -17.81
C LYS A 477 18.54 31.59 -19.19
N ASN A 478 18.85 30.30 -19.45
CA ASN A 478 18.53 29.64 -20.70
C ASN A 478 17.02 29.38 -20.85
N ALA A 479 16.33 29.06 -19.76
CA ALA A 479 14.89 28.88 -19.76
C ALA A 479 14.15 30.21 -20.00
N ALA A 480 14.63 31.29 -19.41
CA ALA A 480 14.08 32.63 -19.61
C ALA A 480 14.27 33.12 -21.08
N LYS A 481 15.48 32.96 -21.65
CA LYS A 481 15.73 33.28 -23.07
C LYS A 481 14.84 32.50 -24.04
N LYS A 482 14.43 31.27 -23.67
CA LYS A 482 13.58 30.40 -24.49
C LYS A 482 12.10 30.51 -24.14
N ASN A 483 11.70 31.47 -23.34
CA ASN A 483 10.32 31.66 -22.86
C ASN A 483 9.66 30.35 -22.36
N LYS A 484 10.38 29.59 -21.57
CA LYS A 484 9.84 28.33 -21.03
C LYS A 484 8.60 28.59 -20.18
N PRO A 485 7.52 27.78 -20.31
CA PRO A 485 6.24 28.02 -19.64
C PRO A 485 6.36 28.24 -18.12
N TRP A 486 7.21 27.50 -17.43
CA TRP A 486 7.39 27.62 -15.99
C TRP A 486 8.02 28.96 -15.57
N VAL A 487 8.93 29.53 -16.38
CA VAL A 487 9.50 30.85 -16.12
C VAL A 487 8.45 31.95 -16.35
N MET A 488 7.64 31.84 -17.42
CA MET A 488 6.58 32.77 -17.72
C MET A 488 5.52 32.80 -16.59
N LYS A 489 5.14 31.64 -16.06
CA LYS A 489 4.20 31.53 -14.93
C LYS A 489 4.75 32.19 -13.67
N LEU A 490 6.01 31.93 -13.35
CA LEU A 490 6.68 32.52 -12.20
C LEU A 490 6.80 34.06 -12.35
N THR A 491 7.20 34.55 -13.52
CA THR A 491 7.29 35.99 -13.79
C THR A 491 5.92 36.67 -13.69
N LYS A 492 4.88 36.00 -14.17
CA LYS A 492 3.51 36.51 -14.05
C LYS A 492 3.09 36.64 -12.59
N LEU A 493 3.29 35.59 -11.78
CA LEU A 493 3.01 35.61 -10.34
C LEU A 493 3.77 36.73 -9.63
N CYS A 494 5.06 36.87 -9.91
CA CYS A 494 5.88 37.94 -9.32
C CYS A 494 5.36 39.31 -9.69
N SER A 495 4.96 39.54 -10.96
CA SER A 495 4.38 40.79 -11.41
C SER A 495 3.03 41.11 -10.72
N GLU A 496 2.16 40.11 -10.57
CA GLU A 496 0.87 40.25 -9.89
C GLU A 496 1.01 40.59 -8.40
N LEU A 497 2.04 40.09 -7.75
CA LEU A 497 2.32 40.34 -6.33
C LEU A 497 3.30 41.52 -6.10
N GLY A 498 3.76 42.20 -7.13
CA GLY A 498 4.72 43.31 -7.03
C GLY A 498 6.08 42.90 -6.45
N VAL A 499 6.56 41.73 -6.88
CA VAL A 499 7.90 41.17 -6.55
C VAL A 499 8.81 41.43 -7.75
N GLU A 500 9.90 42.16 -7.55
CA GLU A 500 10.92 42.47 -8.59
C GLU A 500 11.99 41.35 -8.71
#